data_c99da9886cf8992667f7f6837014977c
#
_entry.id   c99da9886cf8992667f7f6837014977c
#
_cell.length_a   1.000
_cell.length_b   1.000
_cell.length_c   1.000
_cell.angle_alpha   90.00
_cell.angle_beta   90.00
_cell.angle_gamma   90.00
#
_symmetry.space_group_name_H-M   'P 1'
#
loop_
_entity.id
_entity.type
_entity.pdbx_description
1 polymer ?
#
loop_
_entity_poly.entity_id
_entity_poly.type
_entity_poly.pdbx_seq_one_letter_code
_entity_poly.pdbx_strand_id
1 'polypeptide(L)'
;VAIITPPLIIAGALKLDLETTSFLVSMALFASGISTFIQCKRIGGIGTGLLCIQGTSFSFIGPIISAGMLGGLPLIFGTCIAASSVEMVISRILKYTRKVITPLVSGIVVTLIGMSLIKVGITACGGGVAAQGNGTFGSFENLGLALLVLVLIIFFNRSSNRYLRMSSIVIGLMIGYAVAWCIGKVDFSAVQSFGGVNIPLPFKYGLDFDFSAFIALGLVFLITAIEAYGDITANSLISGEPVEGKTF
;
A
#
# COMPACT_ATOMS: atom_id res chain seq x y z
N VAL A 1 4.08 -5.00 5.92
CA VAL A 1 2.68 -4.66 6.27
C VAL A 1 2.12 -3.68 5.26
N ALA A 2 2.72 -2.51 5.04
CA ALA A 2 2.19 -1.49 4.12
C ALA A 2 1.90 -2.00 2.69
N ILE A 3 2.69 -2.94 2.17
CA ILE A 3 2.53 -3.49 0.82
C ILE A 3 1.34 -4.46 0.73
N ILE A 4 1.06 -5.19 1.81
CA ILE A 4 0.02 -6.23 1.86
C ILE A 4 -1.37 -5.61 2.11
N THR A 5 -1.42 -4.54 2.89
CA THR A 5 -2.69 -3.96 3.35
C THR A 5 -3.57 -3.41 2.23
N PRO A 6 -3.09 -2.61 1.25
CA PRO A 6 -3.94 -2.10 0.19
C PRO A 6 -4.58 -3.19 -0.67
N PRO A 7 -3.87 -4.22 -1.17
CA PRO A 7 -4.50 -5.33 -1.88
C PRO A 7 -5.59 -6.05 -1.06
N LEU A 8 -5.37 -6.26 0.25
CA LEU A 8 -6.37 -6.87 1.12
C LEU A 8 -7.63 -6.01 1.28
N ILE A 9 -7.47 -4.69 1.43
CA ILE A 9 -8.61 -3.78 1.53
C ILE A 9 -9.41 -3.76 0.23
N ILE A 10 -8.72 -3.70 -0.91
CA ILE A 10 -9.35 -3.71 -2.23
C ILE A 10 -10.09 -5.04 -2.45
N ALA A 11 -9.43 -6.16 -2.17
CA ALA A 11 -10.03 -7.48 -2.30
C ALA A 11 -11.28 -7.64 -1.41
N GLY A 12 -11.22 -7.18 -0.16
CA GLY A 12 -12.36 -7.18 0.74
C GLY A 12 -13.51 -6.30 0.27
N ALA A 13 -13.21 -5.09 -0.25
CA ALA A 13 -14.23 -4.18 -0.76
C ALA A 13 -14.91 -4.71 -2.03
N LEU A 14 -14.17 -5.37 -2.91
CA LEU A 14 -14.66 -5.98 -4.13
C LEU A 14 -15.21 -7.41 -3.92
N LYS A 15 -15.17 -7.91 -2.69
CA LYS A 15 -15.60 -9.26 -2.30
C LYS A 15 -14.97 -10.35 -3.16
N LEU A 16 -13.67 -10.22 -3.43
CA LEU A 16 -12.92 -11.22 -4.19
C LEU A 16 -12.77 -12.51 -3.39
N ASP A 17 -12.68 -13.63 -4.11
CA ASP A 17 -12.38 -14.92 -3.52
C ASP A 17 -10.97 -14.98 -2.91
N LEU A 18 -10.76 -15.94 -2.03
CA LEU A 18 -9.51 -16.07 -1.28
C LEU A 18 -8.31 -16.38 -2.18
N GLU A 19 -8.51 -17.16 -3.25
CA GLU A 19 -7.45 -17.47 -4.21
C GLU A 19 -6.96 -16.22 -4.93
N THR A 20 -7.89 -15.43 -5.48
CA THR A 20 -7.59 -14.15 -6.14
C THR A 20 -6.94 -13.16 -5.17
N THR A 21 -7.43 -13.07 -3.94
CA THR A 21 -6.85 -12.20 -2.91
C THR A 21 -5.40 -12.58 -2.60
N SER A 22 -5.13 -13.87 -2.39
CA SER A 22 -3.78 -14.37 -2.14
C SER A 22 -2.84 -14.12 -3.32
N PHE A 23 -3.35 -14.32 -4.54
CA PHE A 23 -2.60 -14.03 -5.76
C PHE A 23 -2.23 -12.54 -5.84
N LEU A 24 -3.17 -11.63 -5.62
CA LEU A 24 -2.93 -10.17 -5.66
C LEU A 24 -1.89 -9.73 -4.62
N VAL A 25 -1.99 -10.25 -3.40
CA VAL A 25 -1.01 -9.96 -2.33
C VAL A 25 0.38 -10.48 -2.71
N SER A 26 0.46 -11.70 -3.22
CA SER A 26 1.73 -12.31 -3.64
C SER A 26 2.38 -11.52 -4.78
N MET A 27 1.58 -11.09 -5.76
CA MET A 27 2.07 -10.28 -6.88
C MET A 27 2.50 -8.87 -6.44
N ALA A 28 1.80 -8.27 -5.50
CA ALA A 28 2.19 -6.97 -4.93
C ALA A 28 3.55 -7.06 -4.21
N LEU A 29 3.78 -8.12 -3.44
CA LEU A 29 5.07 -8.36 -2.79
C LEU A 29 6.19 -8.63 -3.80
N PHE A 30 5.92 -9.43 -4.83
CA PHE A 30 6.88 -9.75 -5.88
C PHE A 30 7.27 -8.49 -6.68
N ALA A 31 6.28 -7.72 -7.12
CA ALA A 31 6.51 -6.46 -7.84
C ALA A 31 7.26 -5.44 -6.98
N SER A 32 6.91 -5.30 -5.70
CA SER A 32 7.61 -4.45 -4.74
C SER A 32 9.07 -4.85 -4.57
N GLY A 33 9.35 -6.16 -4.48
CA GLY A 33 10.72 -6.68 -4.38
C GLY A 33 11.58 -6.32 -5.60
N ILE A 34 11.04 -6.53 -6.81
CA ILE A 34 11.73 -6.19 -8.06
C ILE A 34 11.95 -4.67 -8.16
N SER A 35 10.92 -3.88 -7.92
CA SER A 35 11.00 -2.41 -8.01
C SER A 35 12.00 -1.85 -7.00
N THR A 36 11.99 -2.35 -5.77
CA THR A 36 12.96 -1.96 -4.73
C THR A 36 14.39 -2.33 -5.13
N PHE A 37 14.57 -3.52 -5.72
CA PHE A 37 15.89 -3.95 -6.20
C PHE A 37 16.43 -3.03 -7.32
N ILE A 38 15.57 -2.69 -8.29
CA ILE A 38 15.93 -1.75 -9.37
C ILE A 38 16.25 -0.38 -8.79
N GLN A 39 15.45 0.11 -7.84
CA GLN A 39 15.64 1.39 -7.16
C GLN A 39 17.00 1.48 -6.46
N CYS A 40 17.41 0.43 -5.75
CA CYS A 40 18.68 0.38 -5.01
C CYS A 40 19.89 0.16 -5.92
N LYS A 41 19.76 -0.67 -6.97
CA LYS A 41 20.88 -1.07 -7.85
C LYS A 41 21.14 -0.11 -9.00
N ARG A 42 20.18 0.75 -9.34
CA ARG A 42 20.31 1.69 -10.47
C ARG A 42 20.56 0.97 -11.80
N ILE A 43 19.58 0.23 -12.27
CA ILE A 43 19.69 -0.58 -13.48
C ILE A 43 19.24 0.23 -14.70
N GLY A 44 20.09 0.36 -15.72
CA GLY A 44 19.74 1.02 -16.98
C GLY A 44 19.41 2.52 -16.86
N GLY A 45 19.89 3.19 -15.81
CA GLY A 45 19.58 4.61 -15.54
C GLY A 45 18.26 4.84 -14.81
N ILE A 46 17.57 3.77 -14.40
CA ILE A 46 16.36 3.81 -13.57
C ILE A 46 16.79 3.55 -12.11
N GLY A 47 16.19 4.29 -11.18
CA GLY A 47 16.47 4.21 -9.74
C GLY A 47 17.48 5.25 -9.27
N THR A 48 17.35 5.64 -8.02
CA THR A 48 18.20 6.68 -7.39
C THR A 48 19.48 6.12 -6.76
N GLY A 49 19.55 4.80 -6.53
CA GLY A 49 20.63 4.16 -5.77
C GLY A 49 20.44 4.25 -4.24
N LEU A 50 19.39 4.93 -3.79
CA LEU A 50 19.05 5.03 -2.37
C LEU A 50 18.18 3.85 -1.95
N LEU A 51 18.28 3.46 -0.67
CA LEU A 51 17.43 2.43 -0.09
C LEU A 51 16.01 3.00 0.15
N CYS A 52 15.20 3.03 -0.90
CA CYS A 52 13.79 3.38 -0.85
C CYS A 52 12.96 2.16 -1.23
N ILE A 53 12.15 1.66 -0.29
CA ILE A 53 11.26 0.53 -0.54
C ILE A 53 10.12 1.01 -1.43
N GLN A 54 9.98 0.39 -2.60
CA GLN A 54 8.87 0.62 -3.51
C GLN A 54 7.71 -0.30 -3.17
N GLY A 55 6.51 0.22 -3.10
CA GLY A 55 5.35 -0.59 -2.71
C GLY A 55 4.03 0.02 -3.13
N THR A 56 2.95 -0.58 -2.68
CA THR A 56 1.59 -0.09 -2.92
C THR A 56 1.32 1.16 -2.10
N SER A 57 0.69 2.17 -2.71
CA SER A 57 0.24 3.37 -2.00
C SER A 57 -1.24 3.27 -1.61
N PHE A 58 -1.55 3.74 -0.42
CA PHE A 58 -2.92 3.84 0.08
C PHE A 58 -3.78 4.84 -0.70
N SER A 59 -3.15 5.79 -1.38
CA SER A 59 -3.83 6.80 -2.21
C SER A 59 -4.66 6.18 -3.33
N PHE A 60 -4.26 5.01 -3.81
CA PHE A 60 -4.95 4.30 -4.89
C PHE A 60 -6.21 3.54 -4.44
N ILE A 61 -6.42 3.30 -3.13
CA ILE A 61 -7.51 2.42 -2.65
C ILE A 61 -8.87 2.88 -3.15
N GLY A 62 -9.21 4.17 -2.98
CA GLY A 62 -10.50 4.70 -3.39
C GLY A 62 -10.77 4.57 -4.89
N PRO A 63 -9.92 5.14 -5.75
CA PRO A 63 -10.06 5.04 -7.20
C PRO A 63 -10.03 3.61 -7.73
N ILE A 64 -9.20 2.72 -7.18
CA ILE A 64 -9.16 1.30 -7.58
C ILE A 64 -10.45 0.58 -7.21
N ILE A 65 -11.00 0.81 -6.01
CA ILE A 65 -12.29 0.22 -5.63
C ILE A 65 -13.40 0.71 -6.55
N SER A 66 -13.42 2.01 -6.88
CA SER A 66 -14.40 2.58 -7.81
C SER A 66 -14.29 1.96 -9.20
N ALA A 67 -13.07 1.83 -9.76
CA ALA A 67 -12.83 1.18 -11.03
C ALA A 67 -13.22 -0.31 -10.99
N GLY A 68 -12.90 -1.00 -9.89
CA GLY A 68 -13.25 -2.40 -9.69
C GLY A 68 -14.75 -2.66 -9.61
N MET A 69 -15.51 -1.74 -9.05
CA MET A 69 -16.98 -1.81 -9.04
C MET A 69 -17.61 -1.61 -10.42
N LEU A 70 -16.93 -0.87 -11.32
CA LEU A 70 -17.40 -0.61 -12.68
C LEU A 70 -17.10 -1.77 -13.64
N GLY A 71 -15.89 -2.31 -13.63
CA GLY A 71 -15.44 -3.30 -14.62
C GLY A 71 -14.54 -4.40 -14.09
N GLY A 72 -14.49 -4.59 -12.76
CA GLY A 72 -13.72 -5.68 -12.14
C GLY A 72 -12.21 -5.51 -12.27
N LEU A 73 -11.48 -6.62 -12.11
CA LEU A 73 -10.02 -6.65 -12.19
C LEU A 73 -9.46 -6.27 -13.55
N PRO A 74 -10.05 -6.65 -14.70
CA PRO A 74 -9.56 -6.24 -16.01
C PRO A 74 -9.47 -4.73 -16.15
N LEU A 75 -10.51 -4.01 -15.70
CA LEU A 75 -10.57 -2.57 -15.77
C LEU A 75 -9.53 -1.91 -14.85
N ILE A 76 -9.34 -2.45 -13.64
CA ILE A 76 -8.30 -1.97 -12.73
C ILE A 76 -6.92 -2.06 -13.40
N PHE A 77 -6.56 -3.24 -13.90
CA PHE A 77 -5.21 -3.46 -14.45
C PHE A 77 -4.97 -2.66 -15.72
N GLY A 78 -5.91 -2.67 -16.66
CA GLY A 78 -5.77 -1.95 -17.91
C GLY A 78 -5.67 -0.43 -17.69
N THR A 79 -6.55 0.10 -16.86
CA THR A 79 -6.55 1.54 -16.56
C THR A 79 -5.33 1.96 -15.73
N CYS A 80 -4.87 1.15 -14.76
CA CYS A 80 -3.65 1.43 -14.00
C CYS A 80 -2.40 1.45 -14.90
N ILE A 81 -2.28 0.50 -15.82
CA ILE A 81 -1.17 0.48 -16.79
C ILE A 81 -1.19 1.73 -17.67
N ALA A 82 -2.35 2.10 -18.19
CA ALA A 82 -2.49 3.33 -18.98
C ALA A 82 -2.16 4.58 -18.15
N ALA A 83 -2.69 4.67 -16.92
CA ALA A 83 -2.49 5.82 -16.03
C ALA A 83 -1.06 5.95 -15.50
N SER A 84 -0.27 4.87 -15.44
CA SER A 84 1.14 4.94 -15.08
C SER A 84 1.97 5.78 -16.06
N SER A 85 1.50 5.94 -17.32
CA SER A 85 2.12 6.84 -18.28
C SER A 85 2.11 8.30 -17.82
N VAL A 86 1.13 8.69 -17.01
CA VAL A 86 1.04 10.05 -16.44
C VAL A 86 2.24 10.30 -15.52
N GLU A 87 2.58 9.33 -14.65
CA GLU A 87 3.74 9.44 -13.77
C GLU A 87 5.04 9.49 -14.56
N MET A 88 5.17 8.67 -15.61
CA MET A 88 6.34 8.70 -16.51
C MET A 88 6.53 10.06 -17.18
N VAL A 89 5.46 10.70 -17.62
CA VAL A 89 5.49 12.04 -18.21
C VAL A 89 5.85 13.09 -17.16
N ILE A 90 5.23 13.02 -15.99
CA ILE A 90 5.46 13.96 -14.89
C ILE A 90 6.90 13.86 -14.39
N SER A 91 7.48 12.67 -14.28
CA SER A 91 8.86 12.49 -13.86
C SER A 91 9.86 13.25 -14.75
N ARG A 92 9.57 13.38 -16.05
CA ARG A 92 10.39 14.18 -16.98
C ARG A 92 10.21 15.69 -16.82
N ILE A 93 9.04 16.12 -16.35
CA ILE A 93 8.67 17.52 -16.18
C ILE A 93 8.91 17.99 -14.73
N LEU A 94 9.19 17.07 -13.81
CA LEU A 94 9.35 17.34 -12.38
C LEU A 94 10.36 18.46 -12.06
N LYS A 95 11.38 18.62 -12.90
CA LYS A 95 12.34 19.71 -12.82
C LYS A 95 11.68 21.11 -12.89
N TYR A 96 10.59 21.23 -13.64
CA TYR A 96 9.84 22.49 -13.79
C TYR A 96 8.78 22.66 -12.71
N THR A 97 8.29 21.54 -12.15
CA THR A 97 7.25 21.55 -11.11
C THR A 97 7.79 21.87 -9.72
N ARG A 98 9.11 21.90 -9.52
CA ARG A 98 9.76 22.31 -8.25
C ARG A 98 9.26 23.64 -7.69
N LYS A 99 8.81 24.55 -8.56
CA LYS A 99 8.25 25.83 -8.13
C LYS A 99 6.82 25.72 -7.57
N VAL A 100 6.09 24.65 -7.95
CA VAL A 100 4.72 24.40 -7.54
C VAL A 100 4.69 23.42 -6.36
N ILE A 101 5.57 22.43 -6.35
CA ILE A 101 5.69 21.43 -5.30
C ILE A 101 6.51 22.02 -4.16
N THR A 102 5.85 22.80 -3.33
CA THR A 102 6.44 23.34 -2.11
C THR A 102 6.26 22.35 -0.95
N PRO A 103 7.06 22.41 0.13
CA PRO A 103 6.85 21.62 1.33
C PRO A 103 5.43 21.76 1.90
N LEU A 104 4.79 22.92 1.72
CA LEU A 104 3.41 23.16 2.11
C LEU A 104 2.44 22.27 1.31
N VAL A 105 2.60 22.19 -0.01
CA VAL A 105 1.76 21.34 -0.86
C VAL A 105 1.92 19.86 -0.48
N SER A 106 3.15 19.40 -0.27
CA SER A 106 3.41 18.02 0.21
C SER A 106 2.76 17.78 1.57
N GLY A 107 2.84 18.71 2.51
CA GLY A 107 2.19 18.60 3.82
C GLY A 107 0.66 18.50 3.72
N ILE A 108 0.04 19.30 2.85
CA ILE A 108 -1.41 19.24 2.59
C ILE A 108 -1.81 17.87 2.02
N VAL A 109 -1.07 17.39 1.02
CA VAL A 109 -1.33 16.08 0.38
C VAL A 109 -1.24 14.96 1.41
N VAL A 110 -0.17 14.89 2.20
CA VAL A 110 0.00 13.87 3.26
C VAL A 110 -1.12 13.94 4.29
N THR A 111 -1.55 15.15 4.66
CA THR A 111 -2.68 15.33 5.59
C THR A 111 -3.98 14.81 5.01
N LEU A 112 -4.29 15.11 3.75
CA LEU A 112 -5.49 14.62 3.07
C LEU A 112 -5.49 13.09 2.93
N ILE A 113 -4.34 12.49 2.60
CA ILE A 113 -4.16 11.03 2.60
C ILE A 113 -4.44 10.47 3.99
N GLY A 114 -3.83 11.03 5.03
CA GLY A 114 -4.07 10.62 6.41
C GLY A 114 -5.55 10.68 6.80
N MET A 115 -6.23 11.76 6.46
CA MET A 115 -7.67 11.92 6.72
C MET A 115 -8.52 10.88 5.97
N SER A 116 -8.20 10.56 4.73
CA SER A 116 -8.92 9.53 3.95
C SER A 116 -8.75 8.13 4.54
N LEU A 117 -7.59 7.86 5.17
CA LEU A 117 -7.28 6.58 5.80
C LEU A 117 -7.97 6.39 7.16
N ILE A 118 -8.49 7.44 7.80
CA ILE A 118 -9.21 7.33 9.09
C ILE A 118 -10.37 6.36 8.97
N LYS A 119 -11.18 6.49 7.92
CA LYS A 119 -12.31 5.59 7.67
C LYS A 119 -11.86 4.12 7.53
N VAL A 120 -10.78 3.90 6.80
CA VAL A 120 -10.20 2.56 6.60
C VAL A 120 -9.69 1.99 7.93
N GLY A 121 -8.98 2.82 8.72
CA GLY A 121 -8.49 2.44 10.04
C GLY A 121 -9.61 2.07 11.00
N ILE A 122 -10.65 2.88 11.10
CA ILE A 122 -11.83 2.60 11.94
C ILE A 122 -12.51 1.29 11.51
N THR A 123 -12.67 1.09 10.20
CA THR A 123 -13.26 -0.16 9.67
C THR A 123 -12.40 -1.36 10.04
N ALA A 124 -11.08 -1.28 9.92
CA ALA A 124 -10.16 -2.34 10.31
C ALA A 124 -10.21 -2.64 11.81
N CYS A 125 -10.24 -1.60 12.66
CA CYS A 125 -10.39 -1.75 14.12
C CYS A 125 -11.71 -2.41 14.52
N GLY A 126 -12.78 -2.16 13.76
CA GLY A 126 -14.09 -2.78 13.97
C GLY A 126 -14.17 -4.27 13.58
N GLY A 127 -13.10 -4.82 12.98
CA GLY A 127 -13.04 -6.22 12.51
C GLY A 127 -13.03 -6.35 10.99
N GLY A 128 -12.87 -5.24 10.27
CA GLY A 128 -12.79 -5.21 8.81
C GLY A 128 -14.14 -5.37 8.11
N VAL A 129 -14.08 -5.48 6.77
CA VAL A 129 -15.28 -5.60 5.92
C VAL A 129 -16.03 -6.92 6.17
N ALA A 130 -15.31 -7.99 6.50
CA ALA A 130 -15.91 -9.28 6.84
C ALA A 130 -16.83 -9.20 8.07
N ALA A 131 -16.42 -8.47 9.10
CA ALA A 131 -17.22 -8.26 10.31
C ALA A 131 -18.46 -7.41 10.05
N GLN A 132 -18.42 -6.49 9.07
CA GLN A 132 -19.60 -5.74 8.63
C GLN A 132 -20.66 -6.66 8.01
N GLY A 133 -20.23 -7.64 7.21
CA GLY A 133 -21.14 -8.61 6.59
C GLY A 133 -21.77 -9.60 7.60
N ASN A 134 -21.03 -9.94 8.65
CA ASN A 134 -21.43 -10.93 9.66
C ASN A 134 -22.13 -10.32 10.89
N GLY A 135 -22.34 -9.01 10.93
CA GLY A 135 -22.97 -8.33 12.06
C GLY A 135 -22.12 -8.26 13.35
N THR A 136 -20.82 -8.63 13.29
CA THR A 136 -19.88 -8.59 14.42
C THR A 136 -19.01 -7.34 14.41
N PHE A 137 -19.32 -6.38 13.55
CA PHE A 137 -18.60 -5.12 13.46
C PHE A 137 -18.68 -4.33 14.77
N GLY A 138 -17.53 -3.85 15.24
CA GLY A 138 -17.46 -3.09 16.47
C GLY A 138 -17.66 -3.89 17.75
N SER A 139 -17.59 -5.23 17.69
CA SER A 139 -17.65 -6.06 18.89
C SER A 139 -16.54 -5.70 19.88
N PHE A 140 -16.80 -5.87 21.18
CA PHE A 140 -15.79 -5.60 22.22
C PHE A 140 -14.51 -6.40 22.02
N GLU A 141 -14.60 -7.60 21.45
CA GLU A 141 -13.44 -8.43 21.13
C GLU A 141 -12.58 -7.81 20.02
N ASN A 142 -13.20 -7.31 18.93
CA ASN A 142 -12.49 -6.69 17.83
C ASN A 142 -11.84 -5.38 18.27
N LEU A 143 -12.58 -4.54 19.00
CA LEU A 143 -12.06 -3.29 19.53
C LEU A 143 -10.98 -3.53 20.59
N GLY A 144 -11.13 -4.54 21.45
CA GLY A 144 -10.14 -4.94 22.44
C GLY A 144 -8.85 -5.41 21.79
N LEU A 145 -8.94 -6.23 20.74
CA LEU A 145 -7.78 -6.69 19.98
C LEU A 145 -7.06 -5.53 19.28
N ALA A 146 -7.81 -4.63 18.64
CA ALA A 146 -7.27 -3.44 18.00
C ALA A 146 -6.55 -2.52 18.99
N LEU A 147 -7.17 -2.28 20.15
CA LEU A 147 -6.59 -1.46 21.23
C LEU A 147 -5.31 -2.12 21.79
N LEU A 148 -5.33 -3.43 22.02
CA LEU A 148 -4.16 -4.17 22.48
C LEU A 148 -2.99 -4.02 21.52
N VAL A 149 -3.20 -4.24 20.22
CA VAL A 149 -2.16 -4.08 19.19
C VAL A 149 -1.64 -2.65 19.16
N LEU A 150 -2.53 -1.66 19.22
CA LEU A 150 -2.14 -0.25 19.23
C LEU A 150 -1.26 0.09 20.44
N VAL A 151 -1.66 -0.34 21.64
CA VAL A 151 -0.90 -0.11 22.88
C VAL A 151 0.47 -0.79 22.81
N LEU A 152 0.54 -2.02 22.31
CA LEU A 152 1.81 -2.73 22.12
C LEU A 152 2.74 -1.98 21.15
N ILE A 153 2.22 -1.52 20.01
CA ILE A 153 3.01 -0.76 19.04
C ILE A 153 3.56 0.52 19.68
N ILE A 154 2.73 1.28 20.41
CA ILE A 154 3.16 2.49 21.11
C ILE A 154 4.22 2.18 22.16
N PHE A 155 4.02 1.12 22.95
CA PHE A 155 4.95 0.69 23.98
C PHE A 155 6.33 0.35 23.40
N PHE A 156 6.39 -0.49 22.37
CA PHE A 156 7.65 -0.86 21.74
C PHE A 156 8.29 0.30 20.96
N ASN A 157 7.49 1.16 20.35
CA ASN A 157 7.99 2.33 19.63
C ASN A 157 8.63 3.36 20.57
N ARG A 158 8.22 3.41 21.84
CA ARG A 158 8.82 4.27 22.87
C ARG A 158 10.08 3.67 23.53
N SER A 159 10.45 2.45 23.17
CA SER A 159 11.62 1.78 23.72
C SER A 159 12.93 2.53 23.36
N SER A 160 13.86 2.57 24.28
CA SER A 160 15.23 3.10 24.07
C SER A 160 16.06 2.20 23.14
N ASN A 161 15.68 0.95 22.98
CA ASN A 161 16.36 0.02 22.07
C ASN A 161 15.94 0.29 20.62
N ARG A 162 16.90 0.66 19.78
CA ARG A 162 16.69 0.98 18.35
C ARG A 162 16.00 -0.17 17.59
N TYR A 163 16.38 -1.42 17.86
CA TYR A 163 15.82 -2.58 17.17
C TYR A 163 14.35 -2.82 17.56
N LEU A 164 14.01 -2.72 18.84
CA LEU A 164 12.63 -2.85 19.30
C LEU A 164 11.73 -1.75 18.74
N ARG A 165 12.25 -0.51 18.69
CA ARG A 165 11.54 0.63 18.13
C ARG A 165 11.26 0.45 16.63
N MET A 166 12.23 -0.01 15.86
CA MET A 166 12.07 -0.26 14.42
C MET A 166 11.14 -1.44 14.12
N SER A 167 11.14 -2.46 14.98
CA SER A 167 10.32 -3.65 14.84
C SER A 167 8.97 -3.57 15.55
N SER A 168 8.62 -2.44 16.14
CA SER A 168 7.41 -2.27 16.99
C SER A 168 6.13 -2.72 16.30
N ILE A 169 5.96 -2.38 15.01
CA ILE A 169 4.77 -2.76 14.22
C ILE A 169 4.73 -4.27 14.00
N VAL A 170 5.88 -4.88 13.66
CA VAL A 170 5.97 -6.33 13.42
C VAL A 170 5.69 -7.10 14.70
N ILE A 171 6.30 -6.68 15.83
CA ILE A 171 6.09 -7.29 17.13
C ILE A 171 4.63 -7.16 17.56
N GLY A 172 4.05 -5.97 17.44
CA GLY A 172 2.64 -5.75 17.75
C GLY A 172 1.70 -6.62 16.91
N LEU A 173 1.98 -6.77 15.62
CA LEU A 173 1.23 -7.63 14.72
C LEU A 173 1.34 -9.12 15.14
N MET A 174 2.56 -9.60 15.42
CA MET A 174 2.77 -10.99 15.82
C MET A 174 2.05 -11.34 17.13
N ILE A 175 2.16 -10.47 18.14
CA ILE A 175 1.46 -10.66 19.41
C ILE A 175 -0.06 -10.58 19.21
N GLY A 176 -0.54 -9.59 18.44
CA GLY A 176 -1.96 -9.46 18.12
C GLY A 176 -2.53 -10.68 17.41
N TYR A 177 -1.76 -11.25 16.47
CA TYR A 177 -2.13 -12.47 15.78
C TYR A 177 -2.17 -13.70 16.70
N ALA A 178 -1.17 -13.83 17.59
CA ALA A 178 -1.14 -14.90 18.59
C ALA A 178 -2.34 -14.82 19.55
N VAL A 179 -2.70 -13.61 20.00
CA VAL A 179 -3.89 -13.40 20.84
C VAL A 179 -5.17 -13.71 20.06
N ALA A 180 -5.29 -13.27 18.80
CA ALA A 180 -6.43 -13.58 17.96
C ALA A 180 -6.60 -15.10 17.75
N TRP A 181 -5.49 -15.83 17.63
CA TRP A 181 -5.48 -17.29 17.57
C TRP A 181 -5.96 -17.93 18.87
N CYS A 182 -5.48 -17.47 20.02
CA CYS A 182 -5.93 -17.96 21.33
C CYS A 182 -7.42 -17.74 21.58
N ILE A 183 -8.00 -16.68 21.02
CA ILE A 183 -9.44 -16.36 21.11
C ILE A 183 -10.26 -17.16 20.07
N GLY A 184 -9.60 -17.91 19.16
CA GLY A 184 -10.27 -18.70 18.13
C GLY A 184 -10.79 -17.90 16.94
N LYS A 185 -10.28 -16.69 16.72
CA LYS A 185 -10.66 -15.84 15.57
C LYS A 185 -9.83 -16.10 14.31
N VAL A 186 -8.82 -16.94 14.38
CA VAL A 186 -7.98 -17.30 13.24
C VAL A 186 -8.41 -18.66 12.70
N ASP A 187 -8.86 -18.67 11.47
CA ASP A 187 -9.21 -19.89 10.75
C ASP A 187 -8.04 -20.32 9.85
N PHE A 188 -7.48 -21.47 10.15
CA PHE A 188 -6.39 -22.07 9.36
C PHE A 188 -6.88 -23.02 8.27
N SER A 189 -8.18 -23.28 8.16
CA SER A 189 -8.73 -24.18 7.15
C SER A 189 -8.40 -23.71 5.73
N ALA A 190 -8.38 -22.40 5.54
CA ALA A 190 -8.00 -21.76 4.30
C ALA A 190 -6.54 -22.03 3.89
N VAL A 191 -5.62 -22.19 4.85
CA VAL A 191 -4.19 -22.44 4.56
C VAL A 191 -3.98 -23.86 4.02
N GLN A 192 -4.80 -24.83 4.42
CA GLN A 192 -4.69 -26.22 3.95
C GLN A 192 -5.11 -26.39 2.50
N SER A 193 -5.93 -25.48 1.95
CA SER A 193 -6.33 -25.49 0.55
C SER A 193 -5.32 -24.80 -0.40
N PHE A 194 -4.34 -24.09 0.14
CA PHE A 194 -3.28 -23.45 -0.64
C PHE A 194 -2.12 -24.41 -0.89
N GLY A 195 -2.22 -25.21 -1.95
CA GLY A 195 -1.15 -26.08 -2.40
C GLY A 195 -0.43 -25.48 -3.60
N GLY A 196 0.66 -24.71 -3.39
CA GLY A 196 1.52 -24.39 -4.50
C GLY A 196 2.16 -23.00 -4.50
N VAL A 197 3.17 -22.86 -5.34
CA VAL A 197 3.83 -21.58 -5.64
C VAL A 197 2.98 -20.85 -6.68
N ASN A 198 2.49 -19.66 -6.35
CA ASN A 198 1.83 -18.79 -7.32
C ASN A 198 2.87 -18.20 -8.27
N ILE A 199 2.82 -18.61 -9.52
CA ILE A 199 3.69 -18.06 -10.57
C ILE A 199 3.09 -16.73 -11.03
N PRO A 200 3.89 -15.64 -11.12
CA PRO A 200 3.41 -14.37 -11.64
C PRO A 200 3.06 -14.53 -13.12
N LEU A 201 1.76 -14.55 -13.41
CA LEU A 201 1.23 -14.56 -14.77
C LEU A 201 0.80 -13.14 -15.12
N PRO A 202 1.55 -12.43 -15.97
CA PRO A 202 1.12 -11.12 -16.46
C PRO A 202 -0.23 -11.24 -17.17
N PHE A 203 -1.10 -10.26 -16.93
CA PHE A 203 -2.41 -10.17 -17.60
C PHE A 203 -3.38 -11.34 -17.35
N LYS A 204 -3.21 -12.11 -16.25
CA LYS A 204 -4.09 -13.25 -15.90
C LYS A 204 -5.59 -12.89 -15.95
N TYR A 205 -5.94 -11.66 -15.56
CA TYR A 205 -7.33 -11.19 -15.49
C TYR A 205 -7.78 -10.41 -16.73
N GLY A 206 -6.93 -10.29 -17.75
CA GLY A 206 -7.20 -9.43 -18.91
C GLY A 206 -6.95 -7.96 -18.63
N LEU A 207 -7.19 -7.12 -19.64
CA LEU A 207 -7.05 -5.68 -19.60
C LEU A 207 -8.30 -5.05 -20.21
N ASP A 208 -8.85 -4.07 -19.53
CA ASP A 208 -9.94 -3.23 -20.03
C ASP A 208 -9.63 -1.76 -19.72
N PHE A 209 -10.32 -0.83 -20.36
CA PHE A 209 -10.02 0.59 -20.24
C PHE A 209 -11.30 1.42 -20.15
N ASP A 210 -11.36 2.28 -19.14
CA ASP A 210 -12.38 3.32 -19.00
C ASP A 210 -11.73 4.68 -18.84
N PHE A 211 -12.20 5.65 -19.61
CA PHE A 211 -11.61 6.99 -19.61
C PHE A 211 -11.85 7.77 -18.31
N SER A 212 -12.98 7.56 -17.66
CA SER A 212 -13.28 8.20 -16.38
C SER A 212 -12.39 7.67 -15.27
N ALA A 213 -12.22 6.35 -15.21
CA ALA A 213 -11.28 5.70 -14.30
C ALA A 213 -9.83 6.10 -14.58
N PHE A 214 -9.45 6.28 -15.85
CA PHE A 214 -8.13 6.77 -16.24
C PHE A 214 -7.85 8.17 -15.71
N ILE A 215 -8.79 9.11 -15.78
CA ILE A 215 -8.61 10.45 -15.22
C ILE A 215 -8.45 10.37 -13.70
N ALA A 216 -9.30 9.62 -13.02
CA ALA A 216 -9.24 9.46 -11.58
C ALA A 216 -7.90 8.87 -11.11
N LEU A 217 -7.45 7.78 -11.73
CA LEU A 217 -6.17 7.14 -11.43
C LEU A 217 -4.98 8.02 -11.85
N GLY A 218 -5.06 8.72 -12.97
CA GLY A 218 -4.03 9.65 -13.43
C GLY A 218 -3.78 10.79 -12.45
N LEU A 219 -4.83 11.33 -11.83
CA LEU A 219 -4.69 12.32 -10.75
C LEU A 219 -4.00 11.74 -9.52
N VAL A 220 -4.27 10.47 -9.18
CA VAL A 220 -3.57 9.80 -8.08
C VAL A 220 -2.11 9.58 -8.42
N PHE A 221 -1.77 9.16 -9.64
CA PHE A 221 -0.37 9.04 -10.08
C PHE A 221 0.38 10.37 -10.03
N LEU A 222 -0.30 11.49 -10.29
CA LEU A 222 0.29 12.82 -10.11
C LEU A 222 0.60 13.10 -8.63
N ILE A 223 -0.32 12.74 -7.72
CA ILE A 223 -0.13 12.92 -6.28
C ILE A 223 1.01 12.02 -5.77
N THR A 224 1.04 10.75 -6.16
CA THR A 224 2.09 9.82 -5.73
C THR A 224 3.47 10.15 -6.31
N ALA A 225 3.55 10.74 -7.49
CA ALA A 225 4.81 11.27 -8.01
C ALA A 225 5.38 12.38 -7.12
N ILE A 226 4.52 13.25 -6.59
CA ILE A 226 4.91 14.29 -5.63
C ILE A 226 5.36 13.68 -4.30
N GLU A 227 4.61 12.70 -3.80
CA GLU A 227 4.93 11.95 -2.58
C GLU A 227 6.30 11.26 -2.72
N ALA A 228 6.51 10.51 -3.80
CA ALA A 228 7.78 9.82 -4.08
C ALA A 228 8.97 10.80 -4.17
N TYR A 229 8.76 11.96 -4.78
CA TYR A 229 9.80 13.02 -4.80
C TYR A 229 10.15 13.50 -3.39
N GLY A 230 9.16 13.70 -2.54
CA GLY A 230 9.35 14.09 -1.14
C GLY A 230 10.15 13.05 -0.36
N ASP A 231 9.77 11.79 -0.49
CA ASP A 231 10.40 10.65 0.21
C ASP A 231 11.86 10.44 -0.23
N ILE A 232 12.12 10.48 -1.54
CA ILE A 232 13.47 10.36 -2.09
C ILE A 232 14.34 11.52 -1.62
N THR A 233 13.82 12.75 -1.62
CA THR A 233 14.54 13.93 -1.14
C THR A 233 14.86 13.83 0.35
N ALA A 234 13.90 13.42 1.17
CA ALA A 234 14.11 13.22 2.61
C ALA A 234 15.17 12.13 2.87
N ASN A 235 15.10 11.02 2.14
CA ASN A 235 16.05 9.92 2.28
C ASN A 235 17.46 10.34 1.82
N SER A 236 17.57 11.10 0.73
CA SER A 236 18.82 11.68 0.25
C SER A 236 19.49 12.58 1.30
N LEU A 237 18.71 13.44 1.95
CA LEU A 237 19.21 14.31 3.01
C LEU A 237 19.71 13.52 4.22
N ILE A 238 19.00 12.48 4.63
CA ILE A 238 19.37 11.64 5.78
C ILE A 238 20.61 10.79 5.47
N SER A 239 20.73 10.30 4.23
CA SER A 239 21.86 9.48 3.78
C SER A 239 23.13 10.28 3.51
N GLY A 240 23.02 11.61 3.42
CA GLY A 240 24.15 12.47 3.06
C GLY A 240 24.60 12.31 1.60
N GLU A 241 23.80 11.65 0.78
CA GLU A 241 24.03 11.47 -0.65
C GLU A 241 23.09 12.38 -1.44
N PRO A 242 23.56 13.53 -1.95
CA PRO A 242 22.72 14.42 -2.71
C PRO A 242 22.32 13.76 -4.04
N VAL A 243 21.04 13.58 -4.23
CA VAL A 243 20.49 13.14 -5.51
C VAL A 243 20.34 14.36 -6.42
N GLU A 244 21.21 14.47 -7.42
CA GLU A 244 21.14 15.56 -8.40
C GLU A 244 19.99 15.33 -9.40
N GLY A 245 19.40 16.42 -9.89
CA GLY A 245 18.18 16.46 -10.70
C GLY A 245 18.17 15.71 -12.05
N LYS A 246 19.21 14.94 -12.36
CA LYS A 246 19.26 13.98 -13.47
C LYS A 246 18.96 12.55 -13.03
N THR A 247 18.82 12.33 -11.74
CA THR A 247 18.71 11.02 -11.10
C THR A 247 17.30 10.77 -10.53
N PHE A 248 16.43 11.75 -10.62
CA PHE A 248 15.00 11.66 -10.29
C PHE A 248 14.20 11.16 -11.48
#